data_089357186ef4a11703fc988e840f3df7
#
_entry.id   089357186ef4a11703fc988e840f3df7
#
_cell.length_a   1.000
_cell.length_b   1.000
_cell.length_c   1.000
_cell.angle_alpha   90.00
_cell.angle_beta   90.00
_cell.angle_gamma   90.00
#
_symmetry.space_group_name_H-M   'P 1'
#
loop_
_entity.id
_entity.type
_entity.pdbx_description
1 polymer ?
#
loop_
_entity_poly.entity_id
_entity_poly.type
_entity_poly.pdbx_seq_one_letter_code
_entity_poly.pdbx_strand_id
1 'polypeptide(L)'
;MRAILLSALLVLTSLSGCFGGDEIFPEAPGIPGGLALACLRSSTFDTLVIEIDYEAGYEPDAAAVSTLKSRISEVCAKPGGVTVEKTLVDFAHDGTWTANDVRTVSDEFRQGDAMDGDTLYWHFLYPGGKNQDSSVLGVAVDASTVAIFLDAVEDAEGFFGRPSAEEVEKSVTVHEAGHLLGLVNLVYISPVEHEDSDHRGHSSSSGSVMYWAIESQSVGNFITGDLPDEFDDDDISDLSGMADGSIEVDSQLWP
;
A
#
# COMPACT_ATOMS: atom_id res chain seq x y z
N MET A 1 25.66 -64.66 40.48
CA MET A 1 24.80 -63.75 39.65
C MET A 1 25.55 -62.44 39.47
N ARG A 2 26.15 -62.20 38.31
CA ARG A 2 26.89 -60.96 37.99
C ARG A 2 26.05 -60.23 36.93
N ALA A 3 25.59 -59.03 37.30
CA ALA A 3 24.88 -58.14 36.37
C ALA A 3 25.91 -57.39 35.53
N ILE A 4 25.80 -57.47 34.22
CA ILE A 4 26.59 -56.72 33.25
C ILE A 4 25.80 -55.45 32.91
N LEU A 5 26.30 -54.29 33.31
CA LEU A 5 25.80 -52.98 32.89
C LEU A 5 26.36 -52.67 31.47
N LEU A 6 25.49 -52.60 30.47
CA LEU A 6 25.84 -52.10 29.14
C LEU A 6 25.68 -50.56 29.17
N SER A 7 26.76 -49.83 29.11
CA SER A 7 26.77 -48.40 28.88
C SER A 7 26.64 -48.16 27.37
N ALA A 8 25.51 -47.63 26.93
CA ALA A 8 25.33 -47.13 25.58
C ALA A 8 25.91 -45.72 25.48
N LEU A 9 26.99 -45.57 24.71
CA LEU A 9 27.61 -44.30 24.37
C LEU A 9 26.82 -43.66 23.21
N LEU A 10 26.03 -42.63 23.54
CA LEU A 10 25.36 -41.81 22.52
C LEU A 10 26.38 -40.85 21.93
N VAL A 11 26.79 -41.09 20.68
CA VAL A 11 27.58 -40.15 19.88
C VAL A 11 26.60 -39.13 19.29
N LEU A 12 26.56 -37.93 19.85
CA LEU A 12 25.91 -36.79 19.24
C LEU A 12 26.80 -36.27 18.10
N THR A 13 26.50 -36.65 16.88
CA THR A 13 27.05 -35.98 15.69
C THR A 13 26.33 -34.62 15.53
N SER A 14 27.02 -33.54 15.89
CA SER A 14 26.61 -32.18 15.51
C SER A 14 26.72 -32.05 13.98
N LEU A 15 25.58 -32.15 13.31
CA LEU A 15 25.44 -31.68 11.93
C LEU A 15 25.46 -30.15 11.97
N SER A 16 26.64 -29.55 11.76
CA SER A 16 26.78 -28.18 11.36
C SER A 16 26.36 -28.07 9.89
N GLY A 17 25.06 -28.01 9.65
CA GLY A 17 24.53 -27.57 8.38
C GLY A 17 24.75 -26.07 8.29
N CYS A 18 25.61 -25.61 7.35
CA CYS A 18 25.53 -24.27 6.85
C CYS A 18 24.15 -24.12 6.18
N PHE A 19 23.20 -23.59 6.90
CA PHE A 19 22.05 -22.98 6.28
C PHE A 19 22.58 -21.68 5.67
N GLY A 20 22.75 -21.66 4.33
CA GLY A 20 22.66 -20.42 3.59
C GLY A 20 21.30 -19.83 3.97
N GLY A 21 21.30 -18.68 4.58
CA GLY A 21 20.05 -18.01 4.92
C GLY A 21 19.42 -17.55 3.61
N ASP A 22 18.48 -18.33 3.09
CA ASP A 22 17.40 -17.73 2.35
C ASP A 22 16.67 -16.87 3.38
N GLU A 23 16.70 -15.57 3.20
CA GLU A 23 15.91 -14.65 4.03
C GLU A 23 14.45 -15.06 3.83
N ILE A 24 13.86 -15.67 4.85
CA ILE A 24 12.45 -16.06 4.82
C ILE A 24 11.68 -14.77 5.07
N PHE A 25 11.20 -14.15 3.99
CA PHE A 25 10.27 -13.04 4.10
C PHE A 25 9.00 -13.53 4.81
N PRO A 26 8.39 -12.71 5.67
CA PRO A 26 7.15 -13.11 6.34
C PRO A 26 6.07 -13.37 5.28
N GLU A 27 5.45 -14.55 5.33
CA GLU A 27 4.32 -14.94 4.45
C GLU A 27 3.05 -14.12 4.76
N ALA A 28 3.02 -13.38 5.86
CA ALA A 28 1.87 -12.56 6.22
C ALA A 28 1.88 -11.25 5.41
N PRO A 29 0.74 -10.86 4.82
CA PRO A 29 0.65 -9.64 4.01
C PRO A 29 0.85 -8.34 4.83
N GLY A 30 0.88 -8.43 6.16
CA GLY A 30 1.05 -7.29 7.05
C GLY A 30 -0.17 -6.38 7.12
N ILE A 31 0.08 -5.12 7.48
CA ILE A 31 -0.93 -4.06 7.53
C ILE A 31 -0.49 -2.91 6.61
N PRO A 32 -1.38 -2.01 6.19
CA PRO A 32 -0.99 -0.79 5.51
C PRO A 32 0.11 -0.05 6.29
N GLY A 33 1.16 0.38 5.58
CA GLY A 33 2.36 0.95 6.18
C GLY A 33 3.44 -0.06 6.62
N GLY A 34 3.15 -1.37 6.62
CA GLY A 34 4.10 -2.40 7.05
C GLY A 34 5.37 -2.51 6.22
N LEU A 35 5.40 -1.93 5.02
CA LEU A 35 6.57 -1.82 4.15
C LEU A 35 6.98 -0.36 3.89
N ALA A 36 6.54 0.59 4.73
CA ALA A 36 6.87 2.01 4.58
C ALA A 36 8.39 2.24 4.52
N LEU A 37 9.16 1.67 5.46
CA LEU A 37 10.62 1.82 5.48
C LEU A 37 11.29 1.18 4.26
N ALA A 38 10.74 0.08 3.73
CA ALA A 38 11.23 -0.55 2.51
C ALA A 38 11.08 0.38 1.30
N CYS A 39 10.02 1.22 1.25
CA CYS A 39 9.85 2.24 0.23
C CYS A 39 10.72 3.48 0.47
N LEU A 40 10.66 4.03 1.69
CA LEU A 40 11.33 5.30 2.04
C LEU A 40 12.86 5.21 2.03
N ARG A 41 13.43 4.02 2.18
CA ARG A 41 14.88 3.77 2.22
C ARG A 41 15.32 2.93 1.03
N SER A 42 16.59 3.07 0.64
CA SER A 42 17.20 2.32 -0.46
C SER A 42 18.26 1.32 0.01
N SER A 43 18.32 1.01 1.30
CA SER A 43 19.36 0.14 1.86
C SER A 43 19.27 -1.31 1.36
N THR A 44 18.10 -1.78 1.02
CA THR A 44 17.84 -3.14 0.55
C THR A 44 17.11 -3.15 -0.79
N PHE A 45 16.03 -2.37 -0.90
CA PHE A 45 15.24 -2.30 -2.13
C PHE A 45 15.56 -1.00 -2.86
N ASP A 46 16.25 -1.09 -3.99
CA ASP A 46 16.58 0.08 -4.79
C ASP A 46 15.61 0.35 -5.94
N THR A 47 14.70 -0.59 -6.22
CA THR A 47 13.64 -0.49 -7.23
C THR A 47 12.24 -0.66 -6.58
N LEU A 48 11.25 0.07 -7.10
CA LEU A 48 9.84 -0.16 -6.81
C LEU A 48 9.09 -0.42 -8.12
N VAL A 49 8.38 -1.53 -8.18
CA VAL A 49 7.42 -1.84 -9.25
C VAL A 49 6.01 -1.67 -8.68
N ILE A 50 5.20 -0.87 -9.34
CA ILE A 50 3.76 -0.77 -9.10
C ILE A 50 3.08 -1.59 -10.17
N GLU A 51 2.62 -2.77 -9.81
CA GLU A 51 1.79 -3.62 -10.65
C GLU A 51 0.35 -3.11 -10.60
N ILE A 52 -0.27 -2.93 -11.75
CA ILE A 52 -1.67 -2.53 -11.85
C ILE A 52 -2.40 -3.60 -12.67
N ASP A 53 -3.25 -4.36 -12.00
CA ASP A 53 -4.15 -5.31 -12.64
C ASP A 53 -5.56 -4.71 -12.74
N TYR A 54 -6.15 -4.73 -13.93
CA TYR A 54 -7.44 -4.10 -14.19
C TYR A 54 -8.35 -4.97 -15.06
N GLU A 55 -9.64 -4.93 -14.82
CA GLU A 55 -10.63 -5.61 -15.64
C GLU A 55 -11.02 -4.80 -16.89
N ALA A 56 -11.63 -5.47 -17.86
CA ALA A 56 -12.07 -4.84 -19.09
C ALA A 56 -13.12 -3.74 -18.81
N GLY A 57 -12.81 -2.51 -19.18
CA GLY A 57 -13.62 -1.33 -18.89
C GLY A 57 -13.22 -0.57 -17.64
N TYR A 58 -12.25 -1.07 -16.88
CA TYR A 58 -11.74 -0.47 -15.63
C TYR A 58 -10.25 -0.12 -15.72
N GLU A 59 -9.75 0.17 -16.92
CA GLU A 59 -8.37 0.63 -17.08
C GLU A 59 -8.20 2.00 -16.40
N PRO A 60 -7.18 2.14 -15.49
CA PRO A 60 -6.96 3.41 -14.83
C PRO A 60 -6.59 4.52 -15.80
N ASP A 61 -7.02 5.76 -15.49
CA ASP A 61 -6.67 6.93 -16.27
C ASP A 61 -5.16 7.16 -16.30
N ALA A 62 -4.65 7.57 -17.45
CA ALA A 62 -3.23 7.80 -17.63
C ALA A 62 -2.69 8.94 -16.75
N ALA A 63 -3.50 9.94 -16.43
CA ALA A 63 -3.14 11.02 -15.53
C ALA A 63 -3.06 10.51 -14.08
N ALA A 64 -4.00 9.66 -13.63
CA ALA A 64 -3.96 9.05 -12.30
C ALA A 64 -2.68 8.22 -12.12
N VAL A 65 -2.36 7.35 -13.08
CA VAL A 65 -1.13 6.53 -13.07
C VAL A 65 0.14 7.39 -13.05
N SER A 66 0.17 8.45 -13.87
CA SER A 66 1.33 9.35 -13.94
C SER A 66 1.51 10.13 -12.64
N THR A 67 0.41 10.59 -12.03
CA THR A 67 0.43 11.31 -10.76
C THR A 67 0.91 10.39 -9.64
N LEU A 68 0.34 9.17 -9.51
CA LEU A 68 0.81 8.16 -8.56
C LEU A 68 2.32 7.96 -8.66
N LYS A 69 2.82 7.64 -9.86
CA LYS A 69 4.25 7.43 -10.10
C LYS A 69 5.09 8.63 -9.68
N SER A 70 4.65 9.86 -10.01
CA SER A 70 5.36 11.08 -9.64
C SER A 70 5.46 11.24 -8.14
N ARG A 71 4.32 11.18 -7.43
CA ARG A 71 4.26 11.38 -5.97
C ARG A 71 5.07 10.33 -5.21
N ILE A 72 5.00 9.08 -5.65
CA ILE A 72 5.80 8.01 -5.02
C ILE A 72 7.29 8.17 -5.31
N SER A 73 7.66 8.60 -6.51
CA SER A 73 9.07 8.87 -6.85
C SER A 73 9.67 10.05 -6.07
N GLU A 74 8.83 10.98 -5.59
CA GLU A 74 9.26 12.13 -4.77
C GLU A 74 9.64 11.72 -3.34
N VAL A 75 8.99 10.69 -2.79
CA VAL A 75 9.15 10.31 -1.38
C VAL A 75 9.91 9.00 -1.17
N CYS A 76 9.83 8.06 -2.09
CA CYS A 76 10.53 6.77 -1.98
C CYS A 76 11.95 6.84 -2.55
N ALA A 77 12.94 6.54 -1.73
CA ALA A 77 14.35 6.52 -2.13
C ALA A 77 14.65 5.26 -2.98
N LYS A 78 14.37 5.33 -4.29
CA LYS A 78 14.54 4.23 -5.23
C LYS A 78 15.53 4.60 -6.35
N PRO A 79 16.85 4.42 -6.13
CA PRO A 79 17.88 4.74 -7.16
C PRO A 79 17.69 3.96 -8.47
N GLY A 80 17.17 2.72 -8.40
CA GLY A 80 16.82 1.91 -9.57
C GLY A 80 15.54 2.37 -10.26
N GLY A 81 14.77 3.23 -9.61
CA GLY A 81 13.58 3.87 -10.16
C GLY A 81 12.26 3.28 -9.65
N VAL A 82 11.18 4.02 -9.95
CA VAL A 82 9.80 3.58 -9.77
C VAL A 82 9.21 3.30 -11.15
N THR A 83 8.73 2.08 -11.36
CA THR A 83 8.08 1.67 -12.61
C THR A 83 6.63 1.31 -12.36
N VAL A 84 5.81 1.42 -13.41
CA VAL A 84 4.39 1.01 -13.39
C VAL A 84 4.19 0.04 -14.53
N GLU A 85 3.62 -1.12 -14.21
CA GLU A 85 3.26 -2.17 -15.15
C GLU A 85 1.75 -2.38 -15.10
N LYS A 86 1.09 -2.47 -16.26
CA LYS A 86 -0.36 -2.64 -16.34
C LYS A 86 -0.72 -3.93 -17.06
N THR A 87 -1.61 -4.72 -16.45
CA THR A 87 -2.08 -5.99 -17.01
C THR A 87 -3.60 -6.04 -17.04
N LEU A 88 -4.18 -6.34 -18.19
CA LEU A 88 -5.60 -6.65 -18.34
C LEU A 88 -5.85 -8.08 -17.86
N VAL A 89 -6.72 -8.24 -16.88
CA VAL A 89 -7.06 -9.52 -16.25
C VAL A 89 -8.59 -9.70 -16.17
N ASP A 90 -9.03 -10.89 -15.80
CA ASP A 90 -10.42 -11.21 -15.43
C ASP A 90 -10.36 -11.85 -14.03
N PHE A 91 -10.77 -11.10 -13.02
CA PHE A 91 -10.76 -11.57 -11.63
C PHE A 91 -11.85 -12.62 -11.36
N ALA A 92 -12.78 -12.81 -12.29
CA ALA A 92 -13.90 -13.77 -12.16
C ALA A 92 -14.73 -13.57 -10.87
N HIS A 93 -14.91 -12.32 -10.44
CA HIS A 93 -15.60 -11.91 -9.23
C HIS A 93 -17.01 -11.35 -9.52
N ASP A 94 -17.91 -11.39 -8.52
CA ASP A 94 -19.32 -10.95 -8.70
C ASP A 94 -19.51 -9.42 -8.62
N GLY A 95 -18.43 -8.66 -8.38
CA GLY A 95 -18.44 -7.21 -8.38
C GLY A 95 -18.80 -6.56 -7.03
N THR A 96 -18.91 -7.35 -5.95
CA THR A 96 -19.08 -6.81 -4.58
C THR A 96 -17.90 -7.22 -3.71
N TRP A 97 -16.99 -6.28 -3.47
CA TRP A 97 -15.66 -6.55 -2.92
C TRP A 97 -15.57 -6.32 -1.41
N THR A 98 -15.01 -7.29 -0.72
CA THR A 98 -14.51 -7.12 0.65
C THR A 98 -12.98 -6.96 0.65
N ALA A 99 -12.41 -6.46 1.75
CA ALA A 99 -10.96 -6.42 1.90
C ALA A 99 -10.30 -7.82 1.78
N ASN A 100 -11.02 -8.88 2.17
CA ASN A 100 -10.52 -10.24 2.04
C ASN A 100 -10.53 -10.73 0.58
N ASP A 101 -11.53 -10.33 -0.21
CA ASP A 101 -11.56 -10.66 -1.64
C ASP A 101 -10.42 -9.97 -2.37
N VAL A 102 -10.16 -8.68 -2.05
CA VAL A 102 -9.02 -7.93 -2.59
C VAL A 102 -7.70 -8.63 -2.30
N ARG A 103 -7.45 -9.07 -1.05
CA ARG A 103 -6.24 -9.83 -0.69
C ARG A 103 -6.14 -11.15 -1.46
N THR A 104 -7.24 -11.91 -1.49
CA THR A 104 -7.26 -13.22 -2.16
C THR A 104 -6.95 -13.08 -3.64
N VAL A 105 -7.55 -12.10 -4.31
CA VAL A 105 -7.31 -11.85 -5.73
C VAL A 105 -5.89 -11.30 -5.94
N SER A 106 -5.40 -10.43 -5.07
CA SER A 106 -4.02 -9.98 -5.15
C SER A 106 -3.02 -11.13 -5.07
N ASP A 107 -3.22 -12.06 -4.13
CA ASP A 107 -2.36 -13.25 -3.99
C ASP A 107 -2.39 -14.16 -5.22
N GLU A 108 -3.52 -14.19 -5.94
CA GLU A 108 -3.69 -15.04 -7.15
C GLU A 108 -3.05 -14.40 -8.40
N PHE A 109 -3.14 -13.08 -8.56
CA PHE A 109 -2.80 -12.39 -9.81
C PHE A 109 -1.47 -11.65 -9.78
N ARG A 110 -0.95 -11.26 -8.62
CA ARG A 110 0.34 -10.57 -8.55
C ARG A 110 1.47 -11.43 -9.12
N GLN A 111 2.42 -10.79 -9.80
CA GLN A 111 3.49 -11.50 -10.50
C GLN A 111 4.61 -11.98 -9.57
N GLY A 112 4.72 -11.42 -8.39
CA GLY A 112 5.74 -11.78 -7.42
C GLY A 112 5.34 -11.40 -5.99
N ASP A 113 6.16 -11.83 -5.04
CA ASP A 113 6.02 -11.44 -3.63
C ASP A 113 6.22 -9.93 -3.49
N ALA A 114 5.69 -9.33 -2.41
CA ALA A 114 5.86 -7.91 -2.15
C ALA A 114 7.34 -7.47 -2.06
N MET A 115 8.23 -8.40 -1.78
CA MET A 115 9.68 -8.23 -1.70
C MET A 115 10.37 -9.35 -2.49
N ASP A 116 11.10 -9.00 -3.54
CA ASP A 116 11.86 -9.96 -4.34
C ASP A 116 13.23 -9.36 -4.72
N GLY A 117 14.29 -9.97 -4.23
CA GLY A 117 15.66 -9.50 -4.43
C GLY A 117 15.85 -8.07 -3.91
N ASP A 118 16.18 -7.15 -4.81
CA ASP A 118 16.35 -5.71 -4.54
C ASP A 118 15.13 -4.86 -4.96
N THR A 119 14.01 -5.52 -5.26
CA THR A 119 12.79 -4.90 -5.77
C THR A 119 11.65 -5.03 -4.77
N LEU A 120 10.99 -3.91 -4.51
CA LEU A 120 9.74 -3.82 -3.79
C LEU A 120 8.59 -3.82 -4.81
N TYR A 121 7.52 -4.56 -4.53
CA TYR A 121 6.33 -4.61 -5.38
C TYR A 121 5.12 -4.12 -4.61
N TRP A 122 4.39 -3.18 -5.21
CA TRP A 122 3.04 -2.80 -4.80
C TRP A 122 2.05 -3.28 -5.84
N HIS A 123 0.89 -3.77 -5.41
CA HIS A 123 -0.13 -4.28 -6.29
C HIS A 123 -1.42 -3.46 -6.18
N PHE A 124 -1.81 -2.83 -7.26
CA PHE A 124 -3.02 -2.03 -7.39
C PHE A 124 -4.03 -2.78 -8.25
N LEU A 125 -5.21 -3.04 -7.69
CA LEU A 125 -6.32 -3.68 -8.37
C LEU A 125 -7.34 -2.62 -8.80
N TYR A 126 -7.77 -2.68 -10.05
CA TYR A 126 -8.86 -1.91 -10.60
C TYR A 126 -9.98 -2.86 -11.05
N PRO A 127 -10.75 -3.41 -10.10
CA PRO A 127 -11.76 -4.40 -10.35
C PRO A 127 -13.07 -3.77 -10.83
N GLY A 128 -13.88 -4.55 -11.55
CA GLY A 128 -15.26 -4.21 -11.83
C GLY A 128 -16.12 -4.29 -10.57
N GLY A 129 -17.05 -3.34 -10.42
CA GLY A 129 -17.95 -3.26 -9.28
C GLY A 129 -17.47 -2.32 -8.17
N LYS A 130 -17.91 -2.58 -6.94
CA LYS A 130 -17.70 -1.68 -5.78
C LYS A 130 -17.31 -2.44 -4.52
N ASN A 131 -16.76 -1.73 -3.56
CA ASN A 131 -16.64 -2.23 -2.21
C ASN A 131 -18.02 -2.58 -1.63
N GLN A 132 -18.09 -3.52 -0.67
CA GLN A 132 -19.33 -3.84 0.05
C GLN A 132 -19.96 -2.62 0.71
N ASP A 133 -19.15 -1.65 1.14
CA ASP A 133 -19.59 -0.29 1.42
C ASP A 133 -19.41 0.54 0.15
N SER A 134 -20.50 0.75 -0.57
CA SER A 134 -20.46 1.43 -1.87
C SER A 134 -20.01 2.89 -1.82
N SER A 135 -19.81 3.45 -0.62
CA SER A 135 -19.26 4.80 -0.43
C SER A 135 -17.73 4.85 -0.47
N VAL A 136 -17.06 3.70 -0.41
CA VAL A 136 -15.60 3.57 -0.42
C VAL A 136 -15.11 3.62 -1.87
N LEU A 137 -14.20 4.55 -2.17
CA LEU A 137 -13.61 4.75 -3.50
C LEU A 137 -12.34 3.92 -3.70
N GLY A 138 -11.56 3.71 -2.64
CA GLY A 138 -10.34 2.92 -2.62
C GLY A 138 -10.13 2.27 -1.27
N VAL A 139 -9.24 1.32 -1.19
CA VAL A 139 -8.83 0.68 0.06
C VAL A 139 -7.43 0.10 -0.02
N ALA A 140 -6.56 0.45 0.91
CA ALA A 140 -5.33 -0.29 1.18
C ALA A 140 -5.63 -1.44 2.14
N VAL A 141 -5.38 -2.69 1.75
CA VAL A 141 -5.80 -3.86 2.53
C VAL A 141 -4.67 -4.53 3.30
N ASP A 142 -3.42 -4.31 2.90
CA ASP A 142 -2.21 -4.83 3.55
C ASP A 142 -1.00 -3.93 3.22
N ALA A 143 0.22 -4.40 3.47
CA ALA A 143 1.45 -3.61 3.32
C ALA A 143 1.80 -3.26 1.86
N SER A 144 1.18 -3.90 0.87
CA SER A 144 1.53 -3.75 -0.55
C SER A 144 0.35 -3.75 -1.51
N THR A 145 -0.89 -3.90 -1.02
CA THR A 145 -2.06 -4.12 -1.87
C THR A 145 -3.11 -3.02 -1.68
N VAL A 146 -3.56 -2.48 -2.81
CA VAL A 146 -4.61 -1.46 -2.91
C VAL A 146 -5.68 -1.91 -3.90
N ALA A 147 -6.95 -1.56 -3.69
CA ALA A 147 -7.98 -1.61 -4.71
C ALA A 147 -8.62 -0.24 -4.91
N ILE A 148 -8.88 0.14 -6.16
CA ILE A 148 -9.59 1.36 -6.57
C ILE A 148 -10.86 0.95 -7.30
N PHE A 149 -12.01 1.45 -6.87
CA PHE A 149 -13.32 1.09 -7.39
C PHE A 149 -13.85 2.16 -8.33
N LEU A 150 -13.57 2.04 -9.64
CA LEU A 150 -13.92 3.08 -10.62
C LEU A 150 -15.42 3.33 -10.72
N ASP A 151 -16.30 2.33 -10.50
CA ASP A 151 -17.75 2.56 -10.43
C ASP A 151 -18.15 3.48 -9.27
N ALA A 152 -17.41 3.47 -8.17
CA ALA A 152 -17.63 4.38 -7.05
C ALA A 152 -17.01 5.76 -7.31
N VAL A 153 -15.86 5.79 -7.99
CA VAL A 153 -15.19 7.03 -8.43
C VAL A 153 -16.08 7.81 -9.40
N GLU A 154 -16.69 7.14 -10.38
CA GLU A 154 -17.65 7.76 -11.32
C GLU A 154 -18.89 8.32 -10.58
N ASP A 155 -19.42 7.58 -9.60
CA ASP A 155 -20.55 8.03 -8.78
C ASP A 155 -20.20 9.24 -7.89
N ALA A 156 -18.92 9.44 -7.56
CA ALA A 156 -18.43 10.56 -6.77
C ALA A 156 -18.19 11.84 -7.59
N GLU A 157 -18.34 11.78 -8.93
CA GLU A 157 -18.27 12.96 -9.79
C GLU A 157 -19.27 14.03 -9.32
N GLY A 158 -18.75 15.22 -9.11
CA GLY A 158 -19.53 16.33 -8.55
C GLY A 158 -20.50 16.95 -9.54
N PHE A 159 -21.37 17.80 -9.01
CA PHE A 159 -22.37 18.50 -9.82
C PHE A 159 -21.69 19.39 -10.87
N PHE A 160 -22.11 19.29 -12.10
CA PHE A 160 -21.45 19.90 -13.29
C PHE A 160 -20.04 19.33 -13.60
N GLY A 161 -19.73 18.09 -13.19
CA GLY A 161 -18.43 17.47 -13.45
C GLY A 161 -17.28 18.09 -12.64
N ARG A 162 -17.55 18.55 -11.43
CA ARG A 162 -16.54 19.10 -10.52
C ARG A 162 -16.78 18.64 -9.07
N PRO A 163 -15.82 17.87 -8.48
CA PRO A 163 -14.66 17.31 -9.19
C PRO A 163 -15.08 16.38 -10.31
N SER A 164 -14.23 16.21 -11.33
CA SER A 164 -14.41 15.19 -12.37
C SER A 164 -14.00 13.82 -11.86
N ALA A 165 -14.46 12.74 -12.51
CA ALA A 165 -14.02 11.38 -12.17
C ALA A 165 -12.50 11.23 -12.26
N GLU A 166 -11.82 11.84 -13.25
CA GLU A 166 -10.36 11.86 -13.36
C GLU A 166 -9.68 12.51 -12.14
N GLU A 167 -10.20 13.66 -11.67
CA GLU A 167 -9.66 14.32 -10.47
C GLU A 167 -9.86 13.47 -9.22
N VAL A 168 -11.02 12.81 -9.09
CA VAL A 168 -11.31 11.89 -7.99
C VAL A 168 -10.37 10.69 -8.06
N GLU A 169 -10.21 10.05 -9.23
CA GLU A 169 -9.32 8.90 -9.40
C GLU A 169 -7.87 9.25 -9.05
N LYS A 170 -7.36 10.39 -9.51
CA LYS A 170 -6.00 10.86 -9.15
C LYS A 170 -5.83 10.96 -7.63
N SER A 171 -6.75 11.66 -6.98
CA SER A 171 -6.69 11.87 -5.54
C SER A 171 -6.75 10.55 -4.77
N VAL A 172 -7.75 9.70 -5.03
CA VAL A 172 -7.91 8.45 -4.29
C VAL A 172 -6.76 7.49 -4.53
N THR A 173 -6.21 7.40 -5.74
CA THR A 173 -5.09 6.51 -6.03
C THR A 173 -3.82 6.91 -5.26
N VAL A 174 -3.53 8.21 -5.13
CA VAL A 174 -2.40 8.70 -4.32
C VAL A 174 -2.69 8.56 -2.82
N HIS A 175 -3.95 8.77 -2.40
CA HIS A 175 -4.40 8.59 -1.02
C HIS A 175 -4.13 7.16 -0.53
N GLU A 176 -4.58 6.16 -1.29
CA GLU A 176 -4.36 4.75 -0.93
C GLU A 176 -2.87 4.38 -0.91
N ALA A 177 -2.06 4.96 -1.81
CA ALA A 177 -0.61 4.81 -1.74
C ALA A 177 -0.02 5.45 -0.48
N GLY A 178 -0.60 6.53 0.03
CA GLY A 178 -0.24 7.14 1.31
C GLY A 178 -0.44 6.18 2.50
N HIS A 179 -1.48 5.36 2.48
CA HIS A 179 -1.66 4.30 3.48
C HIS A 179 -0.58 3.21 3.37
N LEU A 180 -0.10 2.87 2.18
CA LEU A 180 1.06 1.97 2.02
C LEU A 180 2.35 2.60 2.57
N LEU A 181 2.45 3.93 2.60
CA LEU A 181 3.54 4.67 3.25
C LEU A 181 3.36 4.82 4.77
N GLY A 182 2.23 4.34 5.32
CA GLY A 182 1.94 4.39 6.76
C GLY A 182 1.29 5.68 7.25
N LEU A 183 0.95 6.61 6.34
CA LEU A 183 0.22 7.84 6.66
C LEU A 183 -1.26 7.53 7.00
N VAL A 184 -1.91 8.22 7.90
CA VAL A 184 -1.41 9.13 8.94
C VAL A 184 -1.42 8.36 10.26
N ASN A 185 -0.29 8.26 10.95
CA ASN A 185 -0.18 7.54 12.25
C ASN A 185 -0.58 6.04 12.21
N LEU A 186 -0.48 5.36 11.07
CA LEU A 186 -0.82 3.93 10.99
C LEU A 186 0.25 3.05 11.66
N VAL A 187 1.52 3.40 11.49
CA VAL A 187 2.67 2.62 11.97
C VAL A 187 3.71 3.48 12.72
N TYR A 188 3.37 4.70 13.05
CA TYR A 188 4.21 5.66 13.79
C TYR A 188 3.33 6.62 14.58
N ILE A 189 3.96 7.53 15.34
CA ILE A 189 3.26 8.65 15.98
C ILE A 189 3.93 9.93 15.49
N SER A 190 3.18 10.76 14.78
CA SER A 190 3.67 12.06 14.31
C SER A 190 4.02 12.99 15.49
N PRO A 191 5.14 13.72 15.41
CA PRO A 191 5.45 14.80 16.37
C PRO A 191 4.55 16.02 16.19
N VAL A 192 3.81 16.12 15.07
CA VAL A 192 2.84 17.17 14.74
C VAL A 192 1.44 16.59 14.79
N GLU A 193 0.52 17.25 15.50
CA GLU A 193 -0.87 16.81 15.57
C GLU A 193 -1.62 17.25 14.30
N HIS A 194 -1.70 16.36 13.32
CA HIS A 194 -2.43 16.59 12.06
C HIS A 194 -3.42 15.45 11.72
N GLU A 195 -3.47 14.38 12.54
CA GLU A 195 -4.48 13.33 12.38
C GLU A 195 -5.88 13.86 12.71
N ASP A 196 -6.87 13.48 11.90
CA ASP A 196 -8.28 13.75 12.18
C ASP A 196 -8.78 12.84 13.33
N SER A 197 -9.33 13.44 14.38
CA SER A 197 -9.75 12.70 15.58
C SER A 197 -10.95 11.76 15.35
N ASP A 198 -11.78 12.06 14.36
CA ASP A 198 -12.99 11.31 14.02
C ASP A 198 -12.73 10.28 12.91
N HIS A 199 -11.64 10.49 12.13
CA HIS A 199 -11.25 9.65 10.99
C HIS A 199 -9.77 9.26 11.13
N ARG A 200 -9.47 8.35 12.04
CA ARG A 200 -8.09 7.90 12.28
C ARG A 200 -7.43 7.33 11.03
N GLY A 201 -6.14 7.57 10.91
CA GLY A 201 -5.40 7.21 9.71
C GLY A 201 -5.46 8.26 8.61
N HIS A 202 -6.09 9.41 8.86
CA HIS A 202 -6.30 10.48 7.88
C HIS A 202 -5.92 11.84 8.42
N SER A 203 -5.53 12.75 7.52
CA SER A 203 -5.22 14.12 7.87
C SER A 203 -6.48 14.95 8.15
N SER A 204 -6.39 15.84 9.12
CA SER A 204 -7.39 16.88 9.39
C SER A 204 -7.33 18.04 8.38
N SER A 205 -6.25 18.12 7.58
CA SER A 205 -6.01 19.16 6.58
C SER A 205 -6.68 18.79 5.24
N SER A 206 -7.66 19.59 4.81
CA SER A 206 -8.28 19.42 3.49
C SER A 206 -7.35 19.77 2.31
N GLY A 207 -6.14 20.23 2.57
CA GLY A 207 -5.10 20.45 1.56
C GLY A 207 -4.21 19.26 1.32
N SER A 208 -4.24 18.26 2.21
CA SER A 208 -3.51 16.99 2.05
C SER A 208 -4.34 16.00 1.25
N VAL A 209 -3.66 15.20 0.41
CA VAL A 209 -4.29 14.05 -0.23
C VAL A 209 -4.74 13.00 0.81
N MET A 210 -4.15 13.01 2.02
CA MET A 210 -4.55 12.12 3.12
C MET A 210 -5.81 12.59 3.89
N TYR A 211 -6.52 13.62 3.41
CA TYR A 211 -7.77 14.04 4.01
C TYR A 211 -8.86 12.96 3.89
N TRP A 212 -9.54 12.66 4.99
CA TRP A 212 -10.47 11.53 5.10
C TRP A 212 -11.57 11.46 4.02
N ALA A 213 -11.99 12.62 3.47
CA ALA A 213 -13.06 12.62 2.49
C ALA A 213 -12.62 12.11 1.11
N ILE A 214 -11.32 11.99 0.85
CA ILE A 214 -10.79 11.56 -0.46
C ILE A 214 -11.17 10.11 -0.77
N GLU A 215 -11.19 9.23 0.23
CA GLU A 215 -11.54 7.82 0.05
C GLU A 215 -13.05 7.54 0.00
N SER A 216 -13.88 8.58 0.13
CA SER A 216 -15.34 8.43 0.23
C SER A 216 -16.10 9.26 -0.78
N GLN A 217 -17.36 8.89 -1.03
CA GLN A 217 -18.27 9.70 -1.86
C GLN A 217 -18.46 11.14 -1.35
N SER A 218 -18.00 11.46 -0.12
CA SER A 218 -18.01 12.83 0.40
C SER A 218 -17.06 13.75 -0.36
N VAL A 219 -16.13 13.24 -1.12
CA VAL A 219 -15.19 14.01 -1.98
C VAL A 219 -15.93 14.97 -2.91
N GLY A 220 -17.10 14.59 -3.43
CA GLY A 220 -17.97 15.46 -4.26
C GLY A 220 -18.46 16.74 -3.56
N ASN A 221 -18.28 16.88 -2.24
CA ASN A 221 -18.58 18.11 -1.50
C ASN A 221 -17.43 19.15 -1.55
N PHE A 222 -16.27 18.80 -2.09
CA PHE A 222 -15.17 19.72 -2.35
C PHE A 222 -15.46 20.59 -3.59
N ILE A 223 -16.26 21.62 -3.40
CA ILE A 223 -16.78 22.44 -4.51
C ILE A 223 -15.87 23.64 -4.83
N THR A 224 -14.87 23.95 -4.02
CA THR A 224 -14.16 25.23 -4.07
C THR A 224 -12.74 25.19 -4.62
N GLY A 225 -12.32 24.12 -5.27
CA GLY A 225 -10.97 23.97 -5.82
C GLY A 225 -10.74 22.61 -6.44
N ASP A 226 -9.54 22.39 -6.95
CA ASP A 226 -9.07 21.10 -7.40
C ASP A 226 -8.88 20.19 -6.16
N LEU A 227 -9.15 18.90 -6.31
CA LEU A 227 -8.87 17.94 -5.25
C LEU A 227 -7.35 17.83 -5.01
N PRO A 228 -6.90 17.71 -3.75
CA PRO A 228 -5.48 17.47 -3.48
C PRO A 228 -5.05 16.13 -4.07
N ASP A 229 -3.94 16.12 -4.77
CA ASP A 229 -3.30 14.93 -5.33
C ASP A 229 -1.83 14.83 -4.91
N GLU A 230 -1.45 15.53 -3.83
CA GLU A 230 -0.10 15.57 -3.27
C GLU A 230 -0.12 15.48 -1.75
N PHE A 231 0.96 14.96 -1.18
CA PHE A 231 1.21 14.96 0.26
C PHE A 231 1.52 16.39 0.70
N ASP A 232 0.91 16.86 1.77
CA ASP A 232 1.18 18.19 2.28
C ASP A 232 2.51 18.25 3.10
N ASP A 233 2.83 19.43 3.62
CA ASP A 233 4.09 19.66 4.35
C ASP A 233 4.21 18.77 5.61
N ASP A 234 3.10 18.48 6.30
CA ASP A 234 3.09 17.63 7.49
C ASP A 234 3.31 16.16 7.11
N ASP A 235 2.63 15.68 6.06
CA ASP A 235 2.84 14.34 5.51
C ASP A 235 4.31 14.14 5.07
N ILE A 236 4.87 15.09 4.33
CA ILE A 236 6.27 15.04 3.85
C ILE A 236 7.25 15.09 5.03
N SER A 237 6.95 15.86 6.07
CA SER A 237 7.77 15.90 7.29
C SER A 237 7.80 14.55 7.99
N ASP A 238 6.65 13.89 8.10
CA ASP A 238 6.55 12.57 8.72
C ASP A 238 7.28 11.49 7.88
N LEU A 239 7.07 11.47 6.57
CA LEU A 239 7.78 10.55 5.67
C LEU A 239 9.30 10.74 5.75
N SER A 240 9.76 11.98 5.82
CA SER A 240 11.19 12.30 5.97
C SER A 240 11.74 11.85 7.31
N GLY A 241 10.98 12.06 8.40
CA GLY A 241 11.35 11.62 9.74
C GLY A 241 11.39 10.10 9.90
N MET A 242 10.48 9.38 9.26
CA MET A 242 10.53 7.90 9.18
C MET A 242 11.75 7.44 8.37
N ALA A 243 12.03 8.10 7.23
CA ALA A 243 13.16 7.75 6.38
C ALA A 243 14.51 7.90 7.10
N ASP A 244 14.72 8.98 7.83
CA ASP A 244 15.97 9.28 8.53
C ASP A 244 16.05 8.69 9.96
N GLY A 245 14.94 8.13 10.47
CA GLY A 245 14.84 7.49 11.77
C GLY A 245 14.65 8.47 12.93
N SER A 246 14.33 9.74 12.69
CA SER A 246 13.93 10.69 13.73
C SER A 246 12.51 10.43 14.25
N ILE A 247 11.68 9.76 13.46
CA ILE A 247 10.40 9.19 13.85
C ILE A 247 10.54 7.66 13.91
N GLU A 248 10.21 7.09 15.07
CA GLU A 248 10.20 5.64 15.27
C GLU A 248 8.99 5.03 14.57
N VAL A 249 9.23 3.96 13.82
CA VAL A 249 8.20 3.23 13.05
C VAL A 249 8.06 1.83 13.60
N ASP A 250 6.84 1.39 13.84
CA ASP A 250 6.53 0.04 14.32
C ASP A 250 5.92 -0.84 13.22
N SER A 251 5.60 -2.08 13.56
CA SER A 251 4.85 -3.00 12.69
C SER A 251 5.43 -3.21 11.28
N GLN A 252 6.75 -2.97 11.12
CA GLN A 252 7.41 -3.15 9.84
C GLN A 252 7.67 -4.63 9.55
N LEU A 253 7.40 -5.05 8.32
CA LEU A 253 7.76 -6.37 7.79
C LEU A 253 9.25 -6.42 7.42
N TRP A 254 9.83 -5.26 7.14
CA TRP A 254 11.24 -5.10 6.82
C TRP A 254 11.82 -3.89 7.57
N PRO A 255 12.86 -4.05 8.37
CA PRO A 255 13.46 -2.99 9.20
C PRO A 255 14.26 -1.94 8.41
#